data_2884205b6554a38913b18c6f1a477260
#
_entry.id   2884205b6554a38913b18c6f1a477260
#
_cell.length_a   1.000
_cell.length_b   1.000
_cell.length_c   1.000
_cell.angle_alpha   90.00
_cell.angle_beta   90.00
_cell.angle_gamma   90.00
#
_symmetry.space_group_name_H-M   'P 1'
#
loop_
_entity.id
_entity.type
_entity.pdbx_description
1 polymer ?
#
loop_
_entity_poly.entity_id
_entity_poly.type
_entity_poly.pdbx_seq_one_letter_code
_entity_poly.pdbx_strand_id
1 'polypeptide(L)'
;MSVPINLPGGAIERVSAQDLLWLRLAFPSEWKGTVMVRMTDQRLYSVESVAALKAKFAADGAKLAVFAPPDAKLVMVVNAANVRQVDPADPEINPASARSVLEFDSSTALAVKETPQQAQSLIDGAMRGSV
;
A
#
# COMPACT_ATOMS: atom_id res chain seq x y z
N MET A 1 2.45 -19.71 2.07
CA MET A 1 3.54 -19.32 1.13
C MET A 1 4.12 -18.00 1.55
N SER A 2 5.31 -17.69 1.09
CA SER A 2 5.97 -16.43 1.44
C SER A 2 6.44 -15.72 0.18
N VAL A 3 6.59 -14.39 0.31
CA VAL A 3 7.06 -13.52 -0.77
C VAL A 3 8.49 -13.10 -0.45
N PRO A 4 9.47 -13.43 -1.31
CA PRO A 4 10.84 -12.99 -1.09
C PRO A 4 10.99 -11.54 -1.55
N ILE A 5 11.51 -10.70 -0.66
CA ILE A 5 11.74 -9.28 -0.94
C ILE A 5 13.25 -9.06 -1.02
N ASN A 6 13.73 -8.57 -2.15
CA ASN A 6 15.14 -8.28 -2.33
C ASN A 6 15.47 -6.91 -1.73
N LEU A 7 16.35 -6.91 -0.74
CA LEU A 7 16.75 -5.70 -0.03
C LEU A 7 18.07 -5.16 -0.57
N PRO A 8 18.40 -3.90 -0.32
CA PRO A 8 19.71 -3.35 -0.65
C PRO A 8 20.81 -4.18 0.03
N GLY A 9 21.92 -4.36 -0.68
CA GLY A 9 23.03 -5.17 -0.16
C GLY A 9 22.91 -6.65 -0.41
N GLY A 10 21.87 -7.11 -1.11
CA GLY A 10 21.73 -8.50 -1.51
C GLY A 10 21.02 -9.40 -0.52
N ALA A 11 20.55 -8.84 0.60
CA ALA A 11 19.75 -9.62 1.56
C ALA A 11 18.36 -9.89 1.00
N ILE A 12 17.74 -10.96 1.47
CA ILE A 12 16.37 -11.31 1.11
C ILE A 12 15.57 -11.50 2.38
N GLU A 13 14.43 -10.79 2.48
CA GLU A 13 13.49 -10.95 3.57
C GLU A 13 12.24 -11.65 3.04
N ARG A 14 11.77 -12.68 3.73
CA ARG A 14 10.54 -13.38 3.34
C ARG A 14 9.39 -12.90 4.21
N VAL A 15 8.30 -12.51 3.56
CA VAL A 15 7.11 -11.99 4.22
C VAL A 15 5.87 -12.69 3.68
N SER A 16 4.76 -12.55 4.41
CA SER A 16 3.48 -13.09 3.98
C SER A 16 2.66 -11.99 3.30
N ALA A 17 2.01 -12.30 2.19
CA ALA A 17 1.12 -11.37 1.52
C ALA A 17 -0.03 -10.93 2.42
N GLN A 18 -0.44 -11.77 3.38
CA GLN A 18 -1.48 -11.41 4.35
C GLN A 18 -1.10 -10.23 5.22
N ASP A 19 0.19 -9.99 5.42
CA ASP A 19 0.69 -8.93 6.28
C ASP A 19 1.00 -7.64 5.52
N LEU A 20 0.80 -7.63 4.21
CA LEU A 20 1.02 -6.43 3.41
C LEU A 20 -0.10 -5.42 3.64
N LEU A 21 0.27 -4.18 3.95
CA LEU A 21 -0.67 -3.06 4.00
C LEU A 21 -0.66 -2.29 2.69
N TRP A 22 0.51 -1.71 2.31
CA TRP A 22 0.66 -1.05 1.00
C TRP A 22 2.14 -1.03 0.60
N LEU A 23 2.37 -0.70 -0.69
CA LEU A 23 3.72 -0.44 -1.19
C LEU A 23 3.69 0.73 -2.16
N ARG A 24 4.78 1.48 -2.23
CA ARG A 24 4.96 2.63 -3.12
C ARG A 24 6.45 2.93 -3.30
N LEU A 25 6.77 3.72 -4.31
CA LEU A 25 8.14 4.24 -4.41
C LEU A 25 8.51 4.99 -3.13
N ALA A 26 9.74 4.82 -2.67
CA ALA A 26 10.23 5.55 -1.52
C ALA A 26 10.33 7.04 -1.84
N PHE A 27 10.01 7.88 -0.87
CA PHE A 27 10.17 9.32 -1.03
C PHE A 27 11.67 9.69 -1.03
N PRO A 28 12.06 10.86 -1.59
CA PRO A 28 13.47 11.28 -1.56
C PRO A 28 14.07 11.35 -0.16
N SER A 29 13.24 11.59 0.86
CA SER A 29 13.65 11.63 2.26
C SER A 29 13.80 10.24 2.88
N GLU A 30 13.36 9.22 2.18
CA GLU A 30 13.52 7.83 2.58
C GLU A 30 14.74 7.24 1.86
N TRP A 31 14.76 5.95 1.64
CA TRP A 31 15.87 5.30 0.94
C TRP A 31 15.67 5.45 -0.57
N LYS A 32 16.32 6.48 -1.13
CA LYS A 32 16.17 6.82 -2.55
C LYS A 32 16.44 5.64 -3.47
N GLY A 33 15.59 5.48 -4.48
CA GLY A 33 15.74 4.43 -5.48
C GLY A 33 15.17 3.08 -5.09
N THR A 34 14.50 3.03 -3.95
CA THR A 34 13.85 1.79 -3.49
C THR A 34 12.33 1.90 -3.54
N VAL A 35 11.67 0.78 -3.28
CA VAL A 35 10.22 0.72 -3.08
C VAL A 35 9.97 0.43 -1.62
N MET A 36 9.17 1.28 -0.97
CA MET A 36 8.79 1.06 0.42
C MET A 36 7.64 0.06 0.48
N VAL A 37 7.84 -0.98 1.28
CA VAL A 37 6.84 -2.04 1.51
C VAL A 37 6.41 -1.97 2.97
N ARG A 38 5.18 -1.53 3.22
CA ARG A 38 4.66 -1.40 4.57
C ARG A 38 3.92 -2.68 4.95
N MET A 39 4.47 -3.39 5.93
CA MET A 39 3.84 -4.58 6.50
C MET A 39 3.15 -4.23 7.81
N THR A 40 2.40 -5.15 8.36
CA THR A 40 1.67 -4.92 9.63
C THR A 40 2.60 -4.57 10.79
N ASP A 41 3.81 -5.12 10.81
CA ASP A 41 4.74 -4.98 11.92
C ASP A 41 6.07 -4.34 11.54
N GLN A 42 6.29 -4.02 10.28
CA GLN A 42 7.58 -3.47 9.84
C GLN A 42 7.46 -2.74 8.50
N ARG A 43 8.52 -2.04 8.17
CA ARG A 43 8.67 -1.34 6.90
C ARG A 43 9.96 -1.84 6.24
N LEU A 44 9.84 -2.28 4.99
CA LEU A 44 10.98 -2.74 4.21
C LEU A 44 11.21 -1.83 3.02
N TYR A 45 12.47 -1.75 2.58
CA TYR A 45 12.82 -1.02 1.37
C TYR A 45 13.45 -2.00 0.39
N SER A 46 12.77 -2.22 -0.73
CA SER A 46 13.19 -3.20 -1.72
C SER A 46 13.88 -2.53 -2.91
N VAL A 47 14.84 -3.22 -3.50
CA VAL A 47 15.47 -2.77 -4.75
C VAL A 47 14.65 -3.18 -5.98
N GLU A 48 13.57 -3.92 -5.79
CA GLU A 48 12.70 -4.34 -6.88
C GLU A 48 11.74 -3.23 -7.27
N SER A 49 11.20 -3.29 -8.49
CA SER A 49 10.20 -2.32 -8.95
C SER A 49 8.86 -2.56 -8.30
N VAL A 50 8.01 -1.52 -8.32
CA VAL A 50 6.61 -1.63 -7.86
C VAL A 50 5.89 -2.74 -8.63
N ALA A 51 6.10 -2.81 -9.96
CA ALA A 51 5.44 -3.82 -10.78
C ALA A 51 5.85 -5.24 -10.40
N ALA A 52 7.12 -5.45 -10.12
CA ALA A 52 7.62 -6.78 -9.73
C ALA A 52 7.05 -7.20 -8.36
N LEU A 53 7.06 -6.29 -7.40
CA LEU A 53 6.52 -6.56 -6.07
C LEU A 53 5.02 -6.78 -6.11
N LYS A 54 4.30 -5.97 -6.88
CA LYS A 54 2.86 -6.13 -7.07
C LYS A 54 2.54 -7.54 -7.58
N ALA A 55 3.28 -8.01 -8.59
CA ALA A 55 3.08 -9.34 -9.14
C ALA A 55 3.35 -10.44 -8.11
N LYS A 56 4.42 -10.29 -7.32
CA LYS A 56 4.77 -11.26 -6.29
C LYS A 56 3.68 -11.37 -5.21
N PHE A 57 3.20 -10.22 -4.71
CA PHE A 57 2.17 -10.21 -3.68
C PHE A 57 0.84 -10.72 -4.21
N ALA A 58 0.48 -10.36 -5.44
CA ALA A 58 -0.74 -10.86 -6.06
C ALA A 58 -0.71 -12.38 -6.23
N ALA A 59 0.44 -12.92 -6.64
CA ALA A 59 0.62 -14.36 -6.78
C ALA A 59 0.48 -15.10 -5.45
N ASP A 60 0.78 -14.44 -4.34
CA ASP A 60 0.65 -15.02 -3.00
C ASP A 60 -0.73 -14.71 -2.35
N GLY A 61 -1.67 -14.19 -3.12
CA GLY A 61 -3.06 -14.04 -2.69
C GLY A 61 -3.46 -12.65 -2.20
N ALA A 62 -2.60 -11.64 -2.30
CA ALA A 62 -2.97 -10.28 -1.92
C ALA A 62 -4.05 -9.73 -2.86
N LYS A 63 -4.97 -8.95 -2.29
CA LYS A 63 -6.07 -8.30 -3.03
C LYS A 63 -5.70 -6.85 -3.27
N LEU A 64 -5.01 -6.58 -4.38
CA LEU A 64 -4.36 -5.30 -4.60
C LEU A 64 -5.25 -4.31 -5.33
N ALA A 65 -5.28 -3.08 -4.83
CA ALA A 65 -5.93 -1.93 -5.46
C ALA A 65 -4.94 -0.78 -5.55
N VAL A 66 -5.07 0.04 -6.61
CA VAL A 66 -4.16 1.16 -6.85
C VAL A 66 -4.83 2.45 -6.42
N PHE A 67 -4.15 3.19 -5.53
CA PHE A 67 -4.62 4.48 -5.02
C PHE A 67 -3.60 5.57 -5.35
N ALA A 68 -4.03 6.82 -5.26
CA ALA A 68 -3.15 7.98 -5.44
C ALA A 68 -2.91 8.65 -4.10
N PRO A 69 -1.65 8.94 -3.74
CA PRO A 69 -1.37 9.73 -2.54
C PRO A 69 -1.75 11.19 -2.75
N PRO A 70 -2.11 11.91 -1.66
CA PRO A 70 -2.63 13.28 -1.79
C PRO A 70 -1.67 14.27 -2.42
N ASP A 71 -0.40 14.22 -2.04
CA ASP A 71 0.56 15.27 -2.39
C ASP A 71 1.71 14.78 -3.26
N ALA A 72 1.56 13.65 -3.93
CA ALA A 72 2.62 13.10 -4.77
C ALA A 72 2.03 12.58 -6.08
N LYS A 73 2.89 12.49 -7.09
CA LYS A 73 2.50 11.94 -8.41
C LYS A 73 2.78 10.45 -8.52
N LEU A 74 2.94 9.81 -7.38
CA LEU A 74 3.16 8.38 -7.29
C LEU A 74 1.83 7.64 -7.26
N VAL A 75 1.88 6.34 -7.46
CA VAL A 75 0.75 5.48 -7.16
C VAL A 75 1.11 4.61 -5.96
N MET A 76 0.10 4.24 -5.20
CA MET A 76 0.25 3.32 -4.08
C MET A 76 -0.54 2.06 -4.38
N VAL A 77 0.07 0.92 -4.08
CA VAL A 77 -0.60 -0.37 -4.23
C VAL A 77 -0.99 -0.81 -2.83
N VAL A 78 -2.28 -0.95 -2.59
CA VAL A 78 -2.84 -1.23 -1.28
C VAL A 78 -3.43 -2.64 -1.27
N ASN A 79 -3.15 -3.39 -0.20
CA ASN A 79 -3.80 -4.68 0.00
C ASN A 79 -5.18 -4.44 0.61
N ALA A 80 -6.20 -4.51 -0.22
CA ALA A 80 -7.58 -4.23 0.17
C ALA A 80 -8.08 -5.15 1.30
N ALA A 81 -7.55 -6.37 1.38
CA ALA A 81 -7.95 -7.31 2.42
C ALA A 81 -7.64 -6.82 3.83
N ASN A 82 -6.68 -5.90 3.96
CA ASN A 82 -6.29 -5.36 5.26
C ASN A 82 -6.90 -4.00 5.57
N VAL A 83 -7.69 -3.44 4.67
CA VAL A 83 -8.40 -2.19 4.93
C VAL A 83 -9.65 -2.51 5.73
N ARG A 84 -9.72 -1.98 6.94
CA ARG A 84 -10.85 -2.22 7.84
C ARG A 84 -11.99 -1.25 7.59
N GLN A 85 -11.65 -0.01 7.23
CA GLN A 85 -12.63 1.07 7.15
C GLN A 85 -12.13 2.17 6.23
N VAL A 86 -13.06 2.82 5.53
CA VAL A 86 -12.79 4.00 4.72
C VAL A 86 -13.54 5.16 5.35
N ASP A 87 -12.81 6.20 5.74
CA ASP A 87 -13.40 7.40 6.35
C ASP A 87 -13.14 8.63 5.48
N PRO A 88 -13.99 9.65 5.57
CA PRO A 88 -13.69 10.95 4.98
C PRO A 88 -12.42 11.54 5.60
N ALA A 89 -11.61 12.22 4.79
CA ALA A 89 -10.43 12.89 5.31
C ALA A 89 -10.84 14.10 6.17
N ASP A 90 -10.09 14.31 7.24
CA ASP A 90 -10.26 15.47 8.11
C ASP A 90 -9.27 16.55 7.66
N PRO A 91 -9.72 17.70 7.14
CA PRO A 91 -8.81 18.73 6.65
C PRO A 91 -7.91 19.34 7.73
N GLU A 92 -8.22 19.14 9.01
CA GLU A 92 -7.38 19.64 10.09
C GLU A 92 -6.16 18.76 10.36
N ILE A 93 -6.24 17.47 10.04
CA ILE A 93 -5.17 16.53 10.33
C ILE A 93 -4.60 15.82 9.09
N ASN A 94 -5.29 15.92 7.96
CA ASN A 94 -4.85 15.28 6.72
C ASN A 94 -4.42 16.34 5.71
N PRO A 95 -3.58 15.99 4.71
CA PRO A 95 -3.23 16.93 3.65
C PRO A 95 -4.47 17.47 2.94
N ALA A 96 -4.38 18.70 2.44
CA ALA A 96 -5.52 19.38 1.82
C ALA A 96 -6.10 18.63 0.61
N SER A 97 -5.27 17.90 -0.12
CA SER A 97 -5.70 17.14 -1.29
C SER A 97 -6.23 15.75 -0.96
N ALA A 98 -6.15 15.33 0.30
CA ALA A 98 -6.72 14.04 0.72
C ALA A 98 -8.25 14.12 0.78
N ARG A 99 -8.89 13.09 0.27
CA ARG A 99 -10.37 12.99 0.28
C ARG A 99 -10.86 11.90 1.21
N SER A 100 -10.05 10.88 1.43
CA SER A 100 -10.39 9.79 2.36
C SER A 100 -9.16 9.24 3.04
N VAL A 101 -9.42 8.47 4.09
CA VAL A 101 -8.41 7.80 4.88
C VAL A 101 -8.78 6.33 4.94
N LEU A 102 -7.83 5.47 4.58
CA LEU A 102 -7.97 4.03 4.70
C LEU A 102 -7.42 3.62 6.06
N GLU A 103 -8.24 2.99 6.88
CA GLU A 103 -7.80 2.54 8.20
C GLU A 103 -7.50 1.05 8.18
N PHE A 104 -6.30 0.70 8.64
CA PHE A 104 -5.84 -0.68 8.71
C PHE A 104 -5.98 -1.23 10.13
N ASP A 105 -5.59 -0.44 11.13
CA ASP A 105 -5.78 -0.77 12.53
C ASP A 105 -5.90 0.52 13.34
N SER A 106 -5.92 0.42 14.67
CA SER A 106 -6.13 1.58 15.55
C SER A 106 -5.02 2.64 15.46
N SER A 107 -3.85 2.28 14.92
CA SER A 107 -2.71 3.19 14.85
C SER A 107 -2.18 3.40 13.43
N THR A 108 -2.73 2.71 12.43
CA THR A 108 -2.21 2.75 11.06
C THR A 108 -3.31 3.17 10.10
N ALA A 109 -3.09 4.29 9.42
CA ALA A 109 -4.03 4.81 8.43
C ALA A 109 -3.26 5.44 7.27
N LEU A 110 -3.92 5.53 6.12
CA LEU A 110 -3.30 6.04 4.89
C LEU A 110 -4.26 7.00 4.21
N ALA A 111 -3.83 8.25 4.03
CA ALA A 111 -4.60 9.26 3.31
C ALA A 111 -4.47 9.05 1.81
N VAL A 112 -5.57 9.18 1.09
CA VAL A 112 -5.61 8.99 -0.37
C VAL A 112 -6.42 10.11 -1.03
N LYS A 113 -6.19 10.31 -2.33
CA LYS A 113 -6.91 11.31 -3.12
C LYS A 113 -8.34 10.92 -3.45
N GLU A 114 -8.60 9.64 -3.56
CA GLU A 114 -9.92 9.14 -3.92
C GLU A 114 -10.97 9.53 -2.88
N THR A 115 -12.17 9.84 -3.33
CA THR A 115 -13.29 10.08 -2.41
C THR A 115 -13.64 8.79 -1.67
N PRO A 116 -14.36 8.87 -0.54
CA PRO A 116 -14.76 7.65 0.17
C PRO A 116 -15.50 6.64 -0.72
N GLN A 117 -16.35 7.13 -1.62
CA GLN A 117 -17.07 6.25 -2.55
C GLN A 117 -16.13 5.58 -3.54
N GLN A 118 -15.20 6.35 -4.11
CA GLN A 118 -14.21 5.81 -5.04
C GLN A 118 -13.30 4.81 -4.35
N ALA A 119 -12.84 5.15 -3.15
CA ALA A 119 -11.98 4.27 -2.37
C ALA A 119 -12.69 2.95 -2.05
N GLN A 120 -13.94 3.02 -1.62
CA GLN A 120 -14.70 1.82 -1.31
C GLN A 120 -14.91 0.96 -2.55
N SER A 121 -15.18 1.58 -3.71
CA SER A 121 -15.34 0.85 -4.98
C SER A 121 -14.06 0.12 -5.38
N LEU A 122 -12.91 0.76 -5.20
CA LEU A 122 -11.62 0.13 -5.51
C LEU A 122 -11.36 -1.06 -4.59
N ILE A 123 -11.67 -0.92 -3.31
CA ILE A 123 -11.49 -2.00 -2.34
C ILE A 123 -12.42 -3.17 -2.67
N ASP A 124 -13.70 -2.88 -2.91
CA ASP A 124 -14.68 -3.91 -3.24
C ASP A 124 -14.30 -4.63 -4.54
N GLY A 125 -13.85 -3.88 -5.53
CA GLY A 125 -13.38 -4.46 -6.79
C GLY A 125 -12.19 -5.39 -6.60
N ALA A 126 -11.22 -4.99 -5.79
CA ALA A 126 -10.06 -5.83 -5.49
C ALA A 126 -10.45 -7.09 -4.73
N MET A 127 -11.38 -6.98 -3.79
CA MET A 127 -11.83 -8.13 -3.00
C MET A 127 -12.61 -9.14 -3.84
N ARG A 128 -13.39 -8.67 -4.82
CA ARG A 128 -14.16 -9.57 -5.71
C ARG A 128 -13.31 -10.08 -6.86
N GLY A 129 -12.47 -9.22 -7.36
CA GLY A 129 -12.02 -9.28 -8.74
C GLY A 129 -10.70 -9.93 -8.95
N SER A 130 -10.33 -10.74 -8.14
CA SER A 130 -9.07 -11.41 -8.34
C SER A 130 -9.11 -12.41 -9.49
N VAL A 131 -10.01 -12.25 -10.34
CA VAL A 131 -10.09 -13.09 -11.52
C VAL A 131 -9.21 -12.55 -12.61
#